data_d1687e7bc2d25ba22453df52caca3d9f
#
_entry.id   d1687e7bc2d25ba22453df52caca3d9f
#
_cell.length_a   1.000
_cell.length_b   1.000
_cell.length_c   1.000
_cell.angle_alpha   90.00
_cell.angle_beta   90.00
_cell.angle_gamma   90.00
#
_symmetry.space_group_name_H-M   'P 1'
#
loop_
_entity.id
_entity.type
_entity.pdbx_description
1 polymer ?
#
loop_
_entity_poly.entity_id
_entity_poly.type
_entity_poly.pdbx_seq_one_letter_code
_entity_poly.pdbx_strand_id
1 'polypeptide(L)'
;MEIDYINGLKTDEIFGMSKYQSEINSKLGNVKLNRIEYPDISKTPGVNKIVEYFVYPFIVKKEVTKNNVKHVTRQDLAFLLELIDLKKTIVTCHDIIPVAYYHTQNPIWKLNAKGLRKAEKIITVSEFSKNDIIKHIRYPEDKIEIIPPAVNHNLYYQNRNKSILKKYGIKEDEKVILYVGAEEPRKNIQVLINSFDKLKSKISQIKLLKVGTPNYLGVREKLLKQIESLNLQKDVIFAGYVPESELAKIYNAVDLFVFPSLYEGFGIPPLEAMACGTPVITSNSSSLPEVVGDAAIIIDPYDANKFAEKMYELLTNEGLREEMTRKGLERSKIFSWKDSAKKTLKVYKEL
;
A
#
# COMPACT_ATOMS: atom_id res chain seq x y z
N MET A 1 -13.65 -22.52 15.09
CA MET A 1 -14.23 -21.99 13.83
C MET A 1 -13.27 -22.32 12.71
N GLU A 2 -13.80 -22.80 11.58
CA GLU A 2 -13.02 -23.07 10.37
C GLU A 2 -13.49 -22.14 9.24
N ILE A 3 -12.56 -21.57 8.49
CA ILE A 3 -12.79 -20.60 7.43
C ILE A 3 -12.18 -21.14 6.13
N ASP A 4 -12.96 -21.17 5.05
CA ASP A 4 -12.44 -21.43 3.71
C ASP A 4 -11.80 -20.14 3.18
N TYR A 5 -10.46 -20.15 3.09
CA TYR A 5 -9.65 -18.98 2.82
C TYR A 5 -9.18 -18.99 1.37
N ILE A 6 -9.92 -18.30 0.50
CA ILE A 6 -9.77 -18.30 -0.96
C ILE A 6 -8.73 -17.24 -1.34
N ASN A 7 -7.48 -17.68 -1.55
CA ASN A 7 -6.30 -16.82 -1.63
C ASN A 7 -5.74 -16.60 -3.05
N GLY A 8 -6.11 -17.44 -4.01
CA GLY A 8 -5.61 -17.33 -5.39
C GLY A 8 -4.26 -18.01 -5.60
N LEU A 9 -3.33 -17.33 -6.26
CA LEU A 9 -2.00 -17.87 -6.54
C LEU A 9 -1.23 -18.12 -5.24
N LYS A 10 -0.72 -19.34 -5.08
CA LYS A 10 0.23 -19.66 -4.01
C LYS A 10 1.55 -18.95 -4.29
N THR A 11 1.99 -18.10 -3.38
CA THR A 11 3.24 -17.35 -3.48
C THR A 11 3.92 -17.28 -2.12
N ASP A 12 5.24 -17.40 -2.12
CA ASP A 12 6.08 -17.14 -0.94
C ASP A 12 6.38 -15.65 -0.78
N GLU A 13 6.05 -14.83 -1.78
CA GLU A 13 6.23 -13.40 -1.74
C GLU A 13 5.11 -12.73 -0.95
N ILE A 14 5.49 -12.00 0.11
CA ILE A 14 4.56 -11.34 1.04
C ILE A 14 4.64 -9.83 0.84
N PHE A 15 3.84 -9.28 -0.10
CA PHE A 15 3.75 -7.84 -0.36
C PHE A 15 2.30 -7.35 -0.35
N GLY A 16 2.09 -6.09 -0.03
CA GLY A 16 0.81 -5.42 -0.14
C GLY A 16 -0.36 -6.21 0.44
N MET A 17 -1.27 -6.68 -0.41
CA MET A 17 -2.47 -7.42 0.00
C MET A 17 -2.15 -8.74 0.71
N SER A 18 -1.13 -9.48 0.26
CA SER A 18 -0.72 -10.75 0.90
C SER A 18 -0.11 -10.50 2.28
N LYS A 19 0.61 -9.40 2.48
CA LYS A 19 1.11 -8.99 3.80
C LYS A 19 -0.04 -8.69 4.77
N TYR A 20 -1.05 -7.95 4.33
CA TYR A 20 -2.25 -7.67 5.14
C TYR A 20 -2.88 -8.97 5.63
N GLN A 21 -3.11 -9.92 4.74
CA GLN A 21 -3.71 -11.20 5.08
C GLN A 21 -2.82 -12.03 6.02
N SER A 22 -1.51 -12.08 5.78
CA SER A 22 -0.55 -12.80 6.61
C SER A 22 -0.51 -12.24 8.04
N GLU A 23 -0.48 -10.93 8.20
CA GLU A 23 -0.45 -10.28 9.51
C GLU A 23 -1.74 -10.51 10.30
N ILE A 24 -2.91 -10.42 9.66
CA ILE A 24 -4.18 -10.74 10.29
C ILE A 24 -4.21 -12.21 10.72
N ASN A 25 -3.88 -13.13 9.80
CA ASN A 25 -3.94 -14.57 10.04
C ASN A 25 -3.07 -15.01 11.22
N SER A 26 -1.88 -14.40 11.36
CA SER A 26 -0.96 -14.68 12.48
C SER A 26 -1.55 -14.34 13.86
N LYS A 27 -2.65 -13.58 13.90
CA LYS A 27 -3.28 -13.04 15.12
C LYS A 27 -4.74 -13.48 15.31
N LEU A 28 -5.29 -14.36 14.43
CA LEU A 28 -6.65 -14.89 14.56
C LEU A 28 -6.82 -15.94 15.66
N GLY A 29 -5.74 -16.39 16.31
CA GLY A 29 -5.78 -17.36 17.39
C GLY A 29 -6.28 -18.75 16.92
N ASN A 30 -7.34 -19.27 17.56
CA ASN A 30 -7.86 -20.61 17.32
C ASN A 30 -8.77 -20.73 16.08
N VAL A 31 -8.59 -19.89 15.06
CA VAL A 31 -9.26 -20.02 13.77
C VAL A 31 -8.46 -20.95 12.87
N LYS A 32 -9.08 -22.03 12.41
CA LYS A 32 -8.49 -22.93 11.41
C LYS A 32 -8.78 -22.37 10.02
N LEU A 33 -7.74 -22.16 9.22
CA LEU A 33 -7.85 -21.68 7.85
C LEU A 33 -7.67 -22.87 6.89
N ASN A 34 -8.72 -23.20 6.16
CA ASN A 34 -8.65 -24.09 4.99
C ASN A 34 -8.23 -23.22 3.79
N ARG A 35 -6.94 -23.23 3.45
CA ARG A 35 -6.40 -22.40 2.36
C ARG A 35 -6.67 -23.03 1.02
N ILE A 36 -7.41 -22.33 0.17
CA ILE A 36 -7.74 -22.73 -1.20
C ILE A 36 -6.93 -21.87 -2.15
N GLU A 37 -5.92 -22.48 -2.74
CA GLU A 37 -4.90 -21.81 -3.57
C GLU A 37 -4.65 -22.63 -4.85
N TYR A 38 -4.08 -22.01 -5.87
CA TYR A 38 -3.54 -22.72 -7.01
C TYR A 38 -2.03 -22.49 -7.12
N PRO A 39 -1.25 -23.52 -7.60
CA PRO A 39 0.20 -23.39 -7.67
C PRO A 39 0.65 -22.41 -8.75
N ASP A 40 1.82 -21.81 -8.57
CA ASP A 40 2.54 -21.13 -9.65
C ASP A 40 3.07 -22.19 -10.64
N ILE A 41 2.44 -22.29 -11.80
CA ILE A 41 2.77 -23.31 -12.80
C ILE A 41 3.71 -22.81 -13.88
N SER A 42 3.91 -21.50 -13.98
CA SER A 42 4.77 -20.94 -15.02
C SER A 42 5.19 -19.49 -14.72
N LYS A 43 6.47 -19.21 -14.95
CA LYS A 43 7.00 -17.84 -14.98
C LYS A 43 6.61 -17.07 -16.25
N THR A 44 5.95 -17.72 -17.22
CA THR A 44 5.50 -17.08 -18.46
C THR A 44 4.33 -16.14 -18.17
N PRO A 45 4.41 -14.86 -18.53
CA PRO A 45 3.34 -13.92 -18.34
C PRO A 45 2.01 -14.40 -18.94
N GLY A 46 0.93 -14.33 -18.16
CA GLY A 46 -0.41 -14.71 -18.59
C GLY A 46 -0.82 -16.16 -18.35
N VAL A 47 0.10 -17.12 -18.22
CA VAL A 47 -0.26 -18.53 -17.97
C VAL A 47 -1.00 -18.70 -16.65
N ASN A 48 -0.49 -18.11 -15.57
CA ASN A 48 -1.16 -18.14 -14.27
C ASN A 48 -2.53 -17.46 -14.29
N LYS A 49 -2.74 -16.46 -15.16
CA LYS A 49 -4.07 -15.85 -15.35
C LYS A 49 -5.06 -16.80 -16.04
N ILE A 50 -4.63 -17.63 -16.95
CA ILE A 50 -5.49 -18.69 -17.54
C ILE A 50 -5.92 -19.65 -16.45
N VAL A 51 -5.00 -20.10 -15.59
CA VAL A 51 -5.34 -20.96 -14.43
C VAL A 51 -6.32 -20.25 -13.49
N GLU A 52 -6.07 -18.99 -13.16
CA GLU A 52 -6.93 -18.18 -12.27
C GLU A 52 -8.38 -18.09 -12.78
N TYR A 53 -8.58 -17.88 -14.09
CA TYR A 53 -9.94 -17.68 -14.60
C TYR A 53 -10.65 -18.99 -15.02
N PHE A 54 -9.93 -20.00 -15.47
CA PHE A 54 -10.53 -21.20 -16.05
C PHE A 54 -10.40 -22.47 -15.19
N VAL A 55 -9.37 -22.57 -14.36
CA VAL A 55 -9.12 -23.77 -13.53
C VAL A 55 -9.50 -23.53 -12.07
N TYR A 56 -9.09 -22.40 -11.52
CA TYR A 56 -9.28 -22.10 -10.12
C TYR A 56 -10.74 -22.10 -9.66
N PRO A 57 -11.74 -21.66 -10.44
CA PRO A 57 -13.15 -21.82 -10.06
C PRO A 57 -13.56 -23.26 -9.75
N PHE A 58 -13.04 -24.24 -10.48
CA PHE A 58 -13.32 -25.66 -10.23
C PHE A 58 -12.64 -26.15 -8.94
N ILE A 59 -11.40 -25.70 -8.68
CA ILE A 59 -10.69 -26.00 -7.44
C ILE A 59 -11.50 -25.45 -6.25
N VAL A 60 -11.87 -24.17 -6.30
CA VAL A 60 -12.67 -23.53 -5.25
C VAL A 60 -13.98 -24.28 -5.03
N LYS A 61 -14.74 -24.59 -6.08
CA LYS A 61 -16.01 -25.32 -6.00
C LYS A 61 -15.87 -26.69 -5.34
N LYS A 62 -14.74 -27.37 -5.57
CA LYS A 62 -14.47 -28.70 -5.01
C LYS A 62 -14.04 -28.64 -3.54
N GLU A 63 -13.27 -27.62 -3.17
CA GLU A 63 -12.59 -27.57 -1.88
C GLU A 63 -13.36 -26.78 -0.80
N VAL A 64 -14.31 -25.91 -1.19
CA VAL A 64 -15.13 -25.18 -0.21
C VAL A 64 -16.07 -26.08 0.57
N THR A 65 -16.16 -25.83 1.87
CA THR A 65 -17.07 -26.53 2.77
C THR A 65 -18.40 -25.77 2.87
N LYS A 66 -19.53 -26.45 2.68
CA LYS A 66 -20.87 -25.82 2.60
C LYS A 66 -21.18 -24.89 3.78
N ASN A 67 -20.83 -25.29 5.00
CA ASN A 67 -21.20 -24.56 6.23
C ASN A 67 -20.15 -23.56 6.70
N ASN A 68 -18.92 -23.61 6.20
CA ASN A 68 -17.86 -22.66 6.56
C ASN A 68 -18.17 -21.26 6.03
N VAL A 69 -17.63 -20.26 6.70
CA VAL A 69 -17.49 -18.89 6.12
C VAL A 69 -16.41 -18.92 5.05
N LYS A 70 -16.66 -18.33 3.90
CA LYS A 70 -15.72 -18.18 2.78
C LYS A 70 -15.14 -16.78 2.81
N HIS A 71 -13.83 -16.68 2.89
CA HIS A 71 -13.15 -15.41 2.81
C HIS A 71 -12.33 -15.30 1.51
N VAL A 72 -12.85 -14.58 0.56
CA VAL A 72 -12.12 -14.17 -0.67
C VAL A 72 -11.19 -13.02 -0.30
N THR A 73 -9.89 -13.26 -0.36
CA THR A 73 -8.88 -12.39 0.26
C THR A 73 -8.52 -11.13 -0.54
N ARG A 74 -8.97 -11.06 -1.80
CA ARG A 74 -8.68 -9.95 -2.70
C ARG A 74 -9.86 -9.66 -3.63
N GLN A 75 -10.06 -8.40 -3.96
CA GLN A 75 -11.14 -7.92 -4.83
C GLN A 75 -11.08 -8.44 -6.27
N ASP A 76 -9.88 -8.74 -6.78
CA ASP A 76 -9.68 -9.27 -8.14
C ASP A 76 -10.03 -10.76 -8.27
N LEU A 77 -10.37 -11.43 -7.17
CA LEU A 77 -10.94 -12.78 -7.12
C LEU A 77 -12.45 -12.80 -6.95
N ALA A 78 -13.10 -11.64 -6.83
CA ALA A 78 -14.55 -11.56 -6.61
C ALA A 78 -15.36 -12.13 -7.79
N PHE A 79 -14.79 -12.25 -8.99
CA PHE A 79 -15.40 -12.92 -10.14
C PHE A 79 -15.86 -14.35 -9.82
N LEU A 80 -15.22 -15.02 -8.86
CA LEU A 80 -15.62 -16.36 -8.40
C LEU A 80 -17.08 -16.40 -7.94
N LEU A 81 -17.59 -15.34 -7.31
CA LEU A 81 -18.97 -15.25 -6.85
C LEU A 81 -19.99 -15.13 -8.01
N GLU A 82 -19.52 -14.80 -9.22
CA GLU A 82 -20.37 -14.87 -10.43
C GLU A 82 -20.41 -16.27 -11.03
N LEU A 83 -19.35 -17.06 -10.84
CA LEU A 83 -19.22 -18.39 -11.44
C LEU A 83 -19.67 -19.53 -10.52
N ILE A 84 -19.64 -19.29 -9.20
CA ILE A 84 -19.91 -20.30 -8.17
C ILE A 84 -20.89 -19.72 -7.15
N ASP A 85 -21.92 -20.48 -6.78
CA ASP A 85 -22.83 -20.12 -5.68
C ASP A 85 -22.15 -20.35 -4.31
N LEU A 86 -21.46 -19.31 -3.84
CA LEU A 86 -20.81 -19.29 -2.54
C LEU A 86 -21.69 -18.55 -1.53
N LYS A 87 -22.13 -19.26 -0.47
CA LYS A 87 -22.86 -18.68 0.66
C LYS A 87 -21.92 -18.32 1.80
N LYS A 88 -22.30 -17.40 2.67
CA LYS A 88 -21.52 -16.92 3.80
C LYS A 88 -20.15 -16.39 3.35
N THR A 89 -20.18 -15.50 2.36
CA THR A 89 -18.95 -15.03 1.71
C THR A 89 -18.59 -13.61 2.13
N ILE A 90 -17.34 -13.44 2.55
CA ILE A 90 -16.70 -12.16 2.80
C ILE A 90 -15.67 -11.92 1.69
N VAL A 91 -15.55 -10.70 1.21
CA VAL A 91 -14.48 -10.28 0.30
C VAL A 91 -13.66 -9.17 0.95
N THR A 92 -12.34 -9.33 1.04
CA THR A 92 -11.48 -8.19 1.33
C THR A 92 -11.24 -7.39 0.05
N CYS A 93 -11.65 -6.12 0.06
CA CYS A 93 -11.48 -5.18 -1.02
C CYS A 93 -10.58 -4.03 -0.55
N HIS A 94 -9.29 -4.11 -0.88
CA HIS A 94 -8.31 -3.09 -0.47
C HIS A 94 -8.51 -1.76 -1.18
N ASP A 95 -8.87 -1.82 -2.45
CA ASP A 95 -9.18 -0.68 -3.29
C ASP A 95 -9.91 -1.15 -4.56
N ILE A 96 -10.37 -0.17 -5.33
CA ILE A 96 -10.91 -0.40 -6.68
C ILE A 96 -10.26 0.54 -7.68
N ILE A 97 -8.95 0.77 -7.54
CA ILE A 97 -8.12 1.63 -8.38
C ILE A 97 -8.38 1.45 -9.88
N PRO A 98 -8.46 0.21 -10.42
CA PRO A 98 -8.73 0.03 -11.84
C PRO A 98 -10.06 0.64 -12.29
N VAL A 99 -11.07 0.64 -11.43
CA VAL A 99 -12.40 1.19 -11.73
C VAL A 99 -12.48 2.68 -11.40
N ALA A 100 -12.08 3.06 -10.18
CA ALA A 100 -12.28 4.39 -9.65
C ALA A 100 -11.27 5.42 -10.19
N TYR A 101 -10.02 5.01 -10.39
CA TYR A 101 -8.96 5.90 -10.85
C TYR A 101 -8.66 5.75 -12.35
N TYR A 102 -8.46 4.51 -12.83
CA TYR A 102 -8.14 4.28 -14.24
C TYR A 102 -9.35 4.19 -15.16
N HIS A 103 -10.56 4.17 -14.61
CA HIS A 103 -11.83 4.07 -15.37
C HIS A 103 -11.83 2.92 -16.39
N THR A 104 -11.26 1.78 -15.97
CA THR A 104 -11.05 0.64 -16.86
C THR A 104 -12.34 0.08 -17.42
N GLN A 105 -12.35 -0.23 -18.72
CA GLN A 105 -13.43 -0.93 -19.38
C GLN A 105 -13.19 -2.44 -19.49
N ASN A 106 -12.14 -2.95 -18.86
CA ASN A 106 -11.78 -4.37 -18.89
C ASN A 106 -12.95 -5.24 -18.40
N PRO A 107 -13.42 -6.23 -19.20
CA PRO A 107 -14.53 -7.11 -18.85
C PRO A 107 -14.32 -7.88 -17.54
N ILE A 108 -13.09 -8.23 -17.22
CA ILE A 108 -12.76 -8.94 -15.97
C ILE A 108 -13.06 -8.06 -14.75
N TRP A 109 -12.74 -6.76 -14.81
CA TRP A 109 -13.08 -5.84 -13.73
C TRP A 109 -14.58 -5.60 -13.61
N LYS A 110 -15.32 -5.62 -14.73
CA LYS A 110 -16.79 -5.63 -14.69
C LYS A 110 -17.32 -6.88 -14.00
N LEU A 111 -16.71 -8.04 -14.23
CA LEU A 111 -17.08 -9.29 -13.59
C LEU A 111 -16.76 -9.27 -12.08
N ASN A 112 -15.58 -8.77 -11.69
CA ASN A 112 -15.22 -8.57 -10.29
C ASN A 112 -16.19 -7.62 -9.58
N ALA A 113 -16.56 -6.51 -10.20
CA ALA A 113 -17.55 -5.57 -9.66
C ALA A 113 -18.92 -6.22 -9.44
N LYS A 114 -19.36 -7.11 -10.34
CA LYS A 114 -20.58 -7.91 -10.13
C LYS A 114 -20.42 -8.88 -8.98
N GLY A 115 -19.30 -9.61 -8.92
CA GLY A 115 -19.01 -10.55 -7.83
C GLY A 115 -18.96 -9.89 -6.47
N LEU A 116 -18.36 -8.70 -6.35
CA LEU A 116 -18.37 -7.91 -5.11
C LEU A 116 -19.80 -7.66 -4.60
N ARG A 117 -20.77 -7.40 -5.50
CA ARG A 117 -22.18 -7.19 -5.11
C ARG A 117 -22.86 -8.43 -4.52
N LYS A 118 -22.32 -9.62 -4.78
CA LYS A 118 -22.86 -10.89 -4.25
C LYS A 118 -22.28 -11.28 -2.89
N ALA A 119 -21.20 -10.64 -2.45
CA ALA A 119 -20.65 -10.87 -1.13
C ALA A 119 -21.70 -10.54 -0.04
N GLU A 120 -21.73 -11.29 1.04
CA GLU A 120 -22.58 -10.97 2.20
C GLU A 120 -21.98 -9.83 3.01
N LYS A 121 -20.64 -9.75 3.08
CA LYS A 121 -19.91 -8.61 3.66
C LYS A 121 -18.65 -8.30 2.86
N ILE A 122 -18.26 -7.02 2.88
CA ILE A 122 -16.97 -6.56 2.38
C ILE A 122 -16.15 -6.02 3.56
N ILE A 123 -14.90 -6.45 3.64
CA ILE A 123 -13.87 -5.81 4.46
C ILE A 123 -13.10 -4.85 3.56
N THR A 124 -12.94 -3.61 3.99
CA THR A 124 -12.09 -2.64 3.31
C THR A 124 -11.12 -1.97 4.28
N VAL A 125 -10.19 -1.15 3.79
CA VAL A 125 -9.04 -0.71 4.58
C VAL A 125 -9.12 0.75 5.04
N SER A 126 -10.07 1.54 4.51
CA SER A 126 -10.19 2.98 4.79
C SER A 126 -11.61 3.48 4.53
N GLU A 127 -11.97 4.63 5.11
CA GLU A 127 -13.24 5.32 4.78
C GLU A 127 -13.28 5.73 3.31
N PHE A 128 -12.14 6.17 2.78
CA PHE A 128 -12.03 6.51 1.36
C PHE A 128 -12.37 5.30 0.47
N SER A 129 -11.76 4.13 0.72
CA SER A 129 -12.05 2.91 -0.05
C SER A 129 -13.49 2.44 0.14
N LYS A 130 -14.08 2.59 1.34
CA LYS A 130 -15.51 2.33 1.59
C LYS A 130 -16.39 3.19 0.69
N ASN A 131 -16.14 4.50 0.68
CA ASN A 131 -16.90 5.44 -0.14
C ASN A 131 -16.79 5.15 -1.64
N ASP A 132 -15.61 4.75 -2.10
CA ASP A 132 -15.40 4.32 -3.48
C ASP A 132 -16.20 3.05 -3.83
N ILE A 133 -16.21 2.05 -2.93
CA ILE A 133 -17.00 0.82 -3.12
C ILE A 133 -18.49 1.18 -3.20
N ILE A 134 -19.01 2.03 -2.33
CA ILE A 134 -20.41 2.48 -2.38
C ILE A 134 -20.69 3.17 -3.71
N LYS A 135 -19.86 4.14 -4.10
CA LYS A 135 -20.04 4.97 -5.28
C LYS A 135 -19.96 4.17 -6.59
N HIS A 136 -18.94 3.35 -6.75
CA HIS A 136 -18.63 2.71 -8.04
C HIS A 136 -19.18 1.28 -8.15
N ILE A 137 -19.26 0.54 -7.04
CA ILE A 137 -19.82 -0.81 -7.01
C ILE A 137 -21.31 -0.79 -6.66
N ARG A 138 -21.81 0.26 -6.02
CA ARG A 138 -23.19 0.37 -5.48
C ARG A 138 -23.47 -0.75 -4.47
N TYR A 139 -22.52 -1.02 -3.59
CA TYR A 139 -22.66 -2.00 -2.53
C TYR A 139 -23.27 -1.35 -1.28
N PRO A 140 -24.15 -2.06 -0.50
CA PRO A 140 -24.76 -1.50 0.70
C PRO A 140 -23.75 -1.11 1.77
N GLU A 141 -23.88 0.11 2.31
CA GLU A 141 -22.95 0.66 3.28
C GLU A 141 -22.88 -0.14 4.57
N ASP A 142 -24.03 -0.61 5.08
CA ASP A 142 -24.17 -1.38 6.31
C ASP A 142 -23.50 -2.77 6.26
N LYS A 143 -23.10 -3.21 5.07
CA LYS A 143 -22.38 -4.47 4.84
C LYS A 143 -20.87 -4.29 4.62
N ILE A 144 -20.35 -3.08 4.78
CA ILE A 144 -18.91 -2.79 4.64
C ILE A 144 -18.30 -2.56 6.02
N GLU A 145 -17.31 -3.36 6.38
CA GLU A 145 -16.53 -3.18 7.61
C GLU A 145 -15.14 -2.61 7.28
N ILE A 146 -14.72 -1.56 7.99
CA ILE A 146 -13.41 -0.96 7.83
C ILE A 146 -12.42 -1.60 8.81
N ILE A 147 -11.45 -2.29 8.25
CA ILE A 147 -10.38 -2.95 8.99
C ILE A 147 -9.04 -2.49 8.43
N PRO A 148 -8.45 -1.43 8.99
CA PRO A 148 -7.22 -0.86 8.46
C PRO A 148 -6.02 -1.80 8.65
N PRO A 149 -5.01 -1.74 7.76
CA PRO A 149 -3.69 -2.31 8.02
C PRO A 149 -2.99 -1.55 9.14
N ALA A 150 -1.89 -2.12 9.62
CA ALA A 150 -1.05 -1.52 10.64
C ALA A 150 0.44 -1.68 10.31
N VAL A 151 1.29 -1.13 11.16
CA VAL A 151 2.73 -1.30 11.08
C VAL A 151 3.20 -2.41 12.02
N ASN A 152 4.19 -3.17 11.61
CA ASN A 152 4.89 -4.11 12.50
C ASN A 152 5.93 -3.36 13.32
N HIS A 153 5.56 -2.94 14.54
CA HIS A 153 6.44 -2.18 15.44
C HIS A 153 7.64 -2.96 15.97
N ASN A 154 7.72 -4.29 15.77
CA ASN A 154 8.92 -5.06 16.07
C ASN A 154 10.01 -4.86 14.99
N LEU A 155 9.61 -4.40 13.80
CA LEU A 155 10.51 -4.15 12.69
C LEU A 155 10.69 -2.65 12.44
N TYR A 156 9.59 -1.90 12.41
CA TYR A 156 9.57 -0.45 12.22
C TYR A 156 9.46 0.25 13.57
N TYR A 157 10.58 0.70 14.08
CA TYR A 157 10.69 1.47 15.32
C TYR A 157 11.83 2.46 15.19
N GLN A 158 11.83 3.49 16.01
CA GLN A 158 12.85 4.53 15.97
C GLN A 158 14.23 3.97 16.41
N ASN A 159 15.17 3.97 15.48
CA ASN A 159 16.55 3.53 15.69
C ASN A 159 17.48 4.24 14.70
N ARG A 160 17.76 5.53 14.95
CA ARG A 160 18.43 6.40 13.99
C ARG A 160 19.87 5.96 13.74
N ASN A 161 20.13 5.49 12.51
CA ASN A 161 21.45 5.08 12.05
C ASN A 161 21.58 5.27 10.54
N LYS A 162 22.51 6.14 10.12
CA LYS A 162 22.72 6.50 8.71
C LYS A 162 23.67 5.53 7.95
N SER A 163 24.26 4.53 8.61
CA SER A 163 25.28 3.67 8.00
C SER A 163 24.83 2.96 6.73
N ILE A 164 23.53 2.59 6.65
CA ILE A 164 22.94 1.93 5.47
C ILE A 164 23.01 2.78 4.21
N LEU A 165 23.04 4.11 4.33
CA LEU A 165 23.06 5.03 3.20
C LEU A 165 24.36 4.95 2.40
N LYS A 166 25.47 4.49 3.02
CA LYS A 166 26.76 4.26 2.33
C LYS A 166 26.63 3.24 1.19
N LYS A 167 25.71 2.26 1.32
CA LYS A 167 25.41 1.27 0.26
C LYS A 167 24.90 1.94 -1.02
N TYR A 168 24.28 3.09 -0.89
CA TYR A 168 23.70 3.85 -1.99
C TYR A 168 24.60 5.02 -2.45
N GLY A 169 25.86 5.07 -1.97
CA GLY A 169 26.81 6.14 -2.32
C GLY A 169 26.48 7.49 -1.69
N ILE A 170 25.63 7.54 -0.68
CA ILE A 170 25.20 8.75 0.03
C ILE A 170 26.16 8.99 1.20
N LYS A 171 26.69 10.20 1.29
CA LYS A 171 27.61 10.61 2.34
C LYS A 171 26.84 10.94 3.63
N GLU A 172 27.55 10.91 4.76
CA GLU A 172 26.96 11.11 6.09
C GLU A 172 26.44 12.55 6.31
N ASP A 173 27.08 13.52 5.68
CA ASP A 173 26.74 14.95 5.72
C ASP A 173 25.63 15.35 4.73
N GLU A 174 25.24 14.47 3.81
CA GLU A 174 24.15 14.72 2.88
C GLU A 174 22.79 14.53 3.54
N LYS A 175 21.84 15.44 3.26
CA LYS A 175 20.43 15.27 3.60
C LYS A 175 19.78 14.28 2.63
N VAL A 176 18.84 13.48 3.13
CA VAL A 176 18.19 12.47 2.32
C VAL A 176 16.68 12.56 2.40
N ILE A 177 16.04 12.70 1.23
CA ILE A 177 14.62 12.53 1.05
C ILE A 177 14.36 11.11 0.56
N LEU A 178 13.42 10.40 1.17
CA LEU A 178 13.03 9.06 0.78
C LEU A 178 11.64 9.07 0.12
N TYR A 179 11.53 8.28 -0.94
CA TYR A 179 10.26 7.83 -1.50
C TYR A 179 10.25 6.29 -1.56
N VAL A 180 9.14 5.66 -1.16
CA VAL A 180 8.95 4.21 -1.23
C VAL A 180 7.67 3.89 -1.99
N GLY A 181 7.81 3.13 -3.07
CA GLY A 181 6.65 2.69 -3.88
C GLY A 181 7.04 2.29 -5.30
N ALA A 182 6.13 1.57 -5.95
CA ALA A 182 6.26 1.21 -7.36
C ALA A 182 6.15 2.45 -8.28
N GLU A 183 6.63 2.31 -9.50
CA GLU A 183 6.59 3.36 -10.50
C GLU A 183 5.30 3.25 -11.32
N GLU A 184 4.25 3.88 -10.81
CA GLU A 184 2.94 3.97 -11.43
C GLU A 184 2.52 5.45 -11.59
N PRO A 185 1.70 5.80 -12.60
CA PRO A 185 1.27 7.20 -12.80
C PRO A 185 0.62 7.81 -11.55
N ARG A 186 -0.22 7.06 -10.85
CA ARG A 186 -0.91 7.50 -9.63
C ARG A 186 0.04 7.81 -8.45
N LYS A 187 1.25 7.30 -8.48
CA LYS A 187 2.26 7.56 -7.43
C LYS A 187 2.92 8.93 -7.55
N ASN A 188 2.73 9.61 -8.68
CA ASN A 188 3.06 11.02 -8.88
C ASN A 188 4.53 11.39 -8.60
N ILE A 189 5.45 10.47 -8.91
CA ILE A 189 6.88 10.65 -8.67
C ILE A 189 7.43 11.85 -9.47
N GLN A 190 6.80 12.20 -10.61
CA GLN A 190 7.18 13.35 -11.41
C GLN A 190 7.10 14.68 -10.64
N VAL A 191 6.05 14.86 -9.82
CA VAL A 191 5.91 16.05 -8.97
C VAL A 191 7.01 16.08 -7.90
N LEU A 192 7.35 14.93 -7.31
CA LEU A 192 8.45 14.84 -6.35
C LEU A 192 9.78 15.23 -6.97
N ILE A 193 10.10 14.79 -8.20
CA ILE A 193 11.32 15.16 -8.90
C ILE A 193 11.34 16.67 -9.18
N ASN A 194 10.24 17.27 -9.65
CA ASN A 194 10.13 18.72 -9.84
C ASN A 194 10.32 19.51 -8.53
N SER A 195 9.76 18.99 -7.45
CA SER A 195 9.90 19.62 -6.12
C SER A 195 11.32 19.49 -5.59
N PHE A 196 11.97 18.35 -5.86
CA PHE A 196 13.34 18.10 -5.47
C PHE A 196 14.33 19.02 -6.22
N ASP A 197 14.11 19.26 -7.51
CA ASP A 197 14.88 20.22 -8.31
C ASP A 197 14.86 21.63 -7.69
N LYS A 198 13.65 22.10 -7.35
CA LYS A 198 13.47 23.41 -6.69
C LYS A 198 14.13 23.45 -5.30
N LEU A 199 14.11 22.37 -4.57
CA LEU A 199 14.76 22.26 -3.27
C LEU A 199 16.29 22.23 -3.40
N LYS A 200 16.82 21.54 -4.42
CA LYS A 200 18.25 21.41 -4.69
C LYS A 200 18.91 22.76 -4.91
N SER A 201 18.19 23.75 -5.46
CA SER A 201 18.69 25.13 -5.60
C SER A 201 18.93 25.85 -4.25
N LYS A 202 18.31 25.36 -3.16
CA LYS A 202 18.41 25.91 -1.79
C LYS A 202 19.32 25.09 -0.87
N ILE A 203 19.41 23.76 -1.10
CA ILE A 203 20.23 22.84 -0.31
C ILE A 203 21.06 22.00 -1.29
N SER A 204 22.35 22.34 -1.45
CA SER A 204 23.22 21.68 -2.43
C SER A 204 23.58 20.22 -2.05
N GLN A 205 23.73 19.92 -0.75
CA GLN A 205 24.09 18.60 -0.23
C GLN A 205 22.82 17.81 0.14
N ILE A 206 22.06 17.37 -0.88
CA ILE A 206 20.82 16.63 -0.70
C ILE A 206 20.66 15.56 -1.77
N LYS A 207 20.10 14.42 -1.40
CA LYS A 207 19.80 13.28 -2.28
C LYS A 207 18.33 12.89 -2.18
N LEU A 208 17.77 12.40 -3.28
CA LEU A 208 16.49 11.74 -3.35
C LEU A 208 16.71 10.24 -3.53
N LEU A 209 16.40 9.44 -2.52
CA LEU A 209 16.47 7.99 -2.58
C LEU A 209 15.09 7.42 -2.88
N LYS A 210 14.95 6.75 -4.02
CA LYS A 210 13.72 6.10 -4.47
C LYS A 210 13.84 4.59 -4.32
N VAL A 211 13.01 3.99 -3.46
CA VAL A 211 12.91 2.55 -3.26
C VAL A 211 11.67 2.01 -3.97
N GLY A 212 11.79 0.83 -4.57
CA GLY A 212 10.75 0.11 -5.30
C GLY A 212 11.08 -0.04 -6.79
N THR A 213 10.36 -0.92 -7.45
CA THR A 213 10.62 -1.35 -8.84
C THR A 213 9.71 -0.65 -9.84
N PRO A 214 10.08 -0.64 -11.13
CA PRO A 214 9.16 -0.32 -12.21
C PRO A 214 7.99 -1.33 -12.21
N ASN A 215 6.77 -0.83 -12.28
CA ASN A 215 5.56 -1.66 -12.31
C ASN A 215 4.59 -1.27 -13.43
N TYR A 216 4.90 -0.21 -14.16
CA TYR A 216 4.07 0.31 -15.24
C TYR A 216 4.94 0.70 -16.43
N LEU A 217 4.55 0.19 -17.62
CA LEU A 217 5.31 0.37 -18.85
C LEU A 217 5.50 1.86 -19.18
N GLY A 218 6.74 2.25 -19.50
CA GLY A 218 7.10 3.60 -19.93
C GLY A 218 7.19 4.65 -18.81
N VAL A 219 6.88 4.31 -17.55
CA VAL A 219 6.97 5.28 -16.45
C VAL A 219 8.43 5.54 -16.08
N ARG A 220 9.26 4.49 -15.97
CA ARG A 220 10.68 4.62 -15.65
C ARG A 220 11.40 5.51 -16.67
N GLU A 221 11.15 5.30 -17.96
CA GLU A 221 11.75 6.07 -19.04
C GLU A 221 11.38 7.55 -18.98
N LYS A 222 10.13 7.86 -18.63
CA LYS A 222 9.68 9.25 -18.42
C LYS A 222 10.39 9.90 -17.24
N LEU A 223 10.54 9.18 -16.12
CA LEU A 223 11.24 9.69 -14.93
C LEU A 223 12.72 9.94 -15.23
N LEU A 224 13.40 9.03 -15.94
CA LEU A 224 14.81 9.20 -16.33
C LEU A 224 15.02 10.37 -17.25
N LYS A 225 14.16 10.58 -18.26
CA LYS A 225 14.20 11.75 -19.13
C LYS A 225 14.01 13.07 -18.35
N GLN A 226 13.08 13.09 -17.39
CA GLN A 226 12.87 14.25 -16.53
C GLN A 226 14.10 14.56 -15.68
N ILE A 227 14.70 13.55 -15.04
CA ILE A 227 15.92 13.67 -14.24
C ILE A 227 17.08 14.19 -15.08
N GLU A 228 17.23 13.70 -16.31
CA GLU A 228 18.24 14.16 -17.25
C GLU A 228 18.04 15.63 -17.65
N SER A 229 16.81 16.01 -18.01
CA SER A 229 16.48 17.39 -18.39
C SER A 229 16.71 18.41 -17.27
N LEU A 230 16.66 17.96 -16.00
CA LEU A 230 16.90 18.77 -14.80
C LEU A 230 18.34 18.63 -14.27
N ASN A 231 19.22 17.87 -14.93
CA ASN A 231 20.60 17.60 -14.51
C ASN A 231 20.72 16.98 -13.09
N LEU A 232 19.76 16.12 -12.71
CA LEU A 232 19.66 15.51 -11.38
C LEU A 232 20.21 14.07 -11.31
N GLN A 233 20.91 13.57 -12.34
CA GLN A 233 21.36 12.17 -12.44
C GLN A 233 22.27 11.73 -11.27
N LYS A 234 23.01 12.68 -10.68
CA LYS A 234 23.89 12.42 -9.52
C LYS A 234 23.16 12.52 -8.17
N ASP A 235 21.94 13.02 -8.16
CA ASP A 235 21.21 13.37 -6.92
C ASP A 235 19.94 12.53 -6.69
N VAL A 236 19.42 11.89 -7.75
CA VAL A 236 18.29 10.96 -7.66
C VAL A 236 18.78 9.52 -7.81
N ILE A 237 18.60 8.74 -6.76
CA ILE A 237 19.12 7.38 -6.65
C ILE A 237 17.97 6.39 -6.67
N PHE A 238 17.98 5.42 -7.58
CA PHE A 238 17.00 4.33 -7.64
C PHE A 238 17.59 3.09 -6.97
N ALA A 239 17.12 2.75 -5.77
CA ALA A 239 17.57 1.59 -5.01
C ALA A 239 16.99 0.26 -5.54
N GLY A 240 15.93 0.32 -6.38
CA GLY A 240 15.22 -0.89 -6.79
C GLY A 240 14.42 -1.53 -5.64
N TYR A 241 14.26 -2.85 -5.70
CA TYR A 241 13.65 -3.62 -4.60
C TYR A 241 14.62 -3.68 -3.41
N VAL A 242 14.06 -3.49 -2.23
CA VAL A 242 14.79 -3.58 -0.96
C VAL A 242 14.02 -4.50 -0.01
N PRO A 243 14.66 -5.48 0.62
CA PRO A 243 14.04 -6.33 1.63
C PRO A 243 13.48 -5.52 2.80
N GLU A 244 12.40 -5.98 3.41
CA GLU A 244 11.68 -5.24 4.46
C GLU A 244 12.58 -4.90 5.67
N SER A 245 13.47 -5.81 6.06
CA SER A 245 14.42 -5.58 7.16
C SER A 245 15.46 -4.50 6.86
N GLU A 246 15.79 -4.29 5.59
CA GLU A 246 16.66 -3.21 5.14
C GLU A 246 15.86 -1.91 4.96
N LEU A 247 14.62 -2.00 4.49
CA LEU A 247 13.73 -0.85 4.31
C LEU A 247 13.49 -0.12 5.64
N ALA A 248 13.27 -0.85 6.74
CA ALA A 248 13.16 -0.27 8.08
C ALA A 248 14.42 0.53 8.49
N LYS A 249 15.61 0.05 8.12
CA LYS A 249 16.87 0.79 8.36
C LYS A 249 16.96 2.05 7.50
N ILE A 250 16.47 1.99 6.25
CA ILE A 250 16.44 3.16 5.35
C ILE A 250 15.50 4.22 5.90
N TYR A 251 14.28 3.86 6.34
CA TYR A 251 13.38 4.83 6.98
C TYR A 251 14.06 5.53 8.16
N ASN A 252 14.77 4.80 9.01
CA ASN A 252 15.49 5.36 10.14
C ASN A 252 16.70 6.24 9.76
N ALA A 253 17.26 6.06 8.58
CA ALA A 253 18.49 6.73 8.13
C ALA A 253 18.24 8.07 7.45
N VAL A 254 17.03 8.31 6.92
CA VAL A 254 16.71 9.48 6.11
C VAL A 254 16.20 10.64 6.95
N ASP A 255 16.24 11.84 6.38
CA ASP A 255 15.83 13.07 7.07
C ASP A 255 14.35 13.40 6.85
N LEU A 256 13.75 12.91 5.75
CA LEU A 256 12.36 13.20 5.37
C LEU A 256 11.81 12.10 4.46
N PHE A 257 10.55 11.74 4.65
CA PHE A 257 9.78 10.89 3.76
C PHE A 257 8.72 11.70 3.00
N VAL A 258 8.65 11.54 1.67
CA VAL A 258 7.68 12.25 0.82
C VAL A 258 6.86 11.26 0.00
N PHE A 259 5.53 11.40 0.05
CA PHE A 259 4.60 10.47 -0.60
C PHE A 259 3.47 11.23 -1.31
N PRO A 260 3.71 11.72 -2.56
CA PRO A 260 2.81 12.64 -3.26
C PRO A 260 1.71 11.92 -4.06
N SER A 261 1.32 10.71 -3.67
CA SER A 261 0.40 9.87 -4.44
C SER A 261 -0.95 10.55 -4.70
N LEU A 262 -1.49 10.35 -5.90
CA LEU A 262 -2.81 10.81 -6.31
C LEU A 262 -3.94 9.90 -5.83
N TYR A 263 -3.63 8.62 -5.63
CA TYR A 263 -4.63 7.65 -5.24
C TYR A 263 -4.02 6.45 -4.50
N GLU A 264 -4.53 6.15 -3.30
CA GLU A 264 -4.18 5.00 -2.47
C GLU A 264 -5.43 4.41 -1.80
N GLY A 265 -5.44 3.08 -1.62
CA GLY A 265 -6.46 2.45 -0.80
C GLY A 265 -6.28 2.72 0.69
N PHE A 266 -5.02 2.84 1.14
CA PHE A 266 -4.67 3.18 2.53
C PHE A 266 -3.41 4.06 2.60
N GLY A 267 -2.22 3.54 2.28
CA GLY A 267 -0.96 4.28 2.40
C GLY A 267 -0.12 3.79 3.58
N ILE A 268 0.32 2.53 3.55
CA ILE A 268 1.19 1.94 4.58
C ILE A 268 2.55 2.66 4.67
N PRO A 269 3.25 3.03 3.57
CA PRO A 269 4.58 3.65 3.63
C PRO A 269 4.69 4.91 4.51
N PRO A 270 3.73 5.85 4.50
CA PRO A 270 3.71 6.95 5.47
C PRO A 270 3.70 6.51 6.92
N LEU A 271 2.94 5.47 7.27
CA LEU A 271 2.91 4.95 8.65
C LEU A 271 4.21 4.23 9.03
N GLU A 272 4.85 3.53 8.10
CA GLU A 272 6.16 2.90 8.31
C GLU A 272 7.24 3.96 8.60
N ALA A 273 7.24 5.06 7.82
CA ALA A 273 8.11 6.21 8.06
C ALA A 273 7.86 6.83 9.45
N MET A 274 6.59 7.06 9.81
CA MET A 274 6.20 7.58 11.13
C MET A 274 6.64 6.66 12.28
N ALA A 275 6.48 5.35 12.14
CA ALA A 275 6.91 4.38 13.16
C ALA A 275 8.43 4.37 13.36
N CYS A 276 9.20 4.71 12.33
CA CYS A 276 10.65 4.90 12.40
C CYS A 276 11.06 6.30 12.88
N GLY A 277 10.10 7.20 13.19
CA GLY A 277 10.37 8.56 13.64
C GLY A 277 10.84 9.49 12.51
N THR A 278 10.54 9.15 11.26
CA THR A 278 10.85 9.97 10.09
C THR A 278 9.69 10.91 9.78
N PRO A 279 9.90 12.24 9.73
CA PRO A 279 8.87 13.20 9.35
C PRO A 279 8.30 12.90 7.96
N VAL A 280 7.01 13.16 7.78
CA VAL A 280 6.27 12.81 6.56
C VAL A 280 5.65 14.05 5.91
N ILE A 281 5.81 14.14 4.58
CA ILE A 281 4.99 15.00 3.72
C ILE A 281 4.20 14.10 2.77
N THR A 282 2.90 14.33 2.67
CA THR A 282 2.04 13.56 1.76
C THR A 282 1.02 14.45 1.05
N SER A 283 0.26 13.86 0.12
CA SER A 283 -0.81 14.58 -0.57
C SER A 283 -2.11 14.60 0.22
N ASN A 284 -3.00 15.53 -0.13
CA ASN A 284 -4.38 15.61 0.38
C ASN A 284 -5.34 14.65 -0.35
N SER A 285 -4.80 13.67 -1.07
CA SER A 285 -5.59 12.79 -1.95
C SER A 285 -5.93 11.47 -1.29
N SER A 286 -7.11 10.93 -1.67
CA SER A 286 -7.57 9.58 -1.30
C SER A 286 -7.57 9.32 0.21
N SER A 287 -7.11 8.16 0.65
CA SER A 287 -7.02 7.77 2.06
C SER A 287 -5.90 8.44 2.86
N LEU A 288 -4.98 9.15 2.21
CA LEU A 288 -3.79 9.67 2.88
C LEU A 288 -4.09 10.62 4.04
N PRO A 289 -5.02 11.60 3.92
CA PRO A 289 -5.37 12.48 5.04
C PRO A 289 -5.90 11.73 6.27
N GLU A 290 -6.77 10.72 6.07
CA GLU A 290 -7.30 9.92 7.18
C GLU A 290 -6.24 9.03 7.84
N VAL A 291 -5.24 8.59 7.07
CA VAL A 291 -4.15 7.75 7.59
C VAL A 291 -3.17 8.56 8.42
N VAL A 292 -2.73 9.71 7.92
CA VAL A 292 -1.68 10.48 8.59
C VAL A 292 -2.22 11.44 9.67
N GLY A 293 -3.47 11.88 9.56
CA GLY A 293 -4.05 12.87 10.47
C GLY A 293 -3.24 14.18 10.47
N ASP A 294 -2.97 14.71 11.66
CA ASP A 294 -2.15 15.91 11.88
C ASP A 294 -0.64 15.60 12.07
N ALA A 295 -0.24 14.35 11.86
CA ALA A 295 1.13 13.86 12.05
C ALA A 295 2.01 13.95 10.79
N ALA A 296 1.49 14.55 9.70
CA ALA A 296 2.22 14.84 8.48
C ALA A 296 1.83 16.21 7.93
N ILE A 297 2.70 16.78 7.09
CA ILE A 297 2.33 17.93 6.27
C ILE A 297 1.57 17.43 5.04
N ILE A 298 0.36 17.94 4.84
CA ILE A 298 -0.55 17.54 3.77
C ILE A 298 -0.59 18.64 2.70
N ILE A 299 -0.36 18.27 1.43
CA ILE A 299 -0.20 19.22 0.32
C ILE A 299 -1.04 18.76 -0.88
N ASP A 300 -1.48 19.71 -1.69
CA ASP A 300 -2.08 19.41 -3.00
C ASP A 300 -1.06 18.64 -3.86
N PRO A 301 -1.41 17.45 -4.39
CA PRO A 301 -0.47 16.60 -5.13
C PRO A 301 0.06 17.23 -6.42
N TYR A 302 -0.52 18.32 -6.90
CA TYR A 302 -0.07 19.02 -8.09
C TYR A 302 0.79 20.25 -7.80
N ASP A 303 0.94 20.64 -6.52
CA ASP A 303 1.72 21.82 -6.14
C ASP A 303 3.17 21.47 -5.79
N ALA A 304 4.01 21.32 -6.84
CA ALA A 304 5.44 21.09 -6.69
C ALA A 304 6.17 22.21 -5.92
N ASN A 305 5.68 23.45 -5.98
CA ASN A 305 6.29 24.57 -5.26
C ASN A 305 6.08 24.42 -3.75
N LYS A 306 4.85 24.07 -3.35
CA LYS A 306 4.51 23.86 -1.94
C LYS A 306 5.22 22.65 -1.35
N PHE A 307 5.37 21.56 -2.12
CA PHE A 307 6.21 20.43 -1.72
C PHE A 307 7.65 20.86 -1.46
N ALA A 308 8.26 21.62 -2.39
CA ALA A 308 9.63 22.13 -2.22
C ALA A 308 9.77 23.06 -1.01
N GLU A 309 8.81 23.97 -0.79
CA GLU A 309 8.76 24.87 0.37
C GLU A 309 8.72 24.07 1.68
N LYS A 310 7.81 23.11 1.79
CA LYS A 310 7.62 22.35 3.02
C LYS A 310 8.73 21.31 3.27
N MET A 311 9.34 20.77 2.22
CA MET A 311 10.58 19.98 2.34
C MET A 311 11.71 20.83 2.91
N TYR A 312 11.90 22.07 2.40
CA TYR A 312 12.92 22.99 2.90
C TYR A 312 12.69 23.32 4.37
N GLU A 313 11.45 23.66 4.74
CA GLU A 313 11.07 24.02 6.10
C GLU A 313 11.38 22.87 7.08
N LEU A 314 10.95 21.63 6.78
CA LEU A 314 11.21 20.46 7.65
C LEU A 314 12.71 20.11 7.73
N LEU A 315 13.48 20.36 6.69
CA LEU A 315 14.92 20.07 6.70
C LEU A 315 15.75 21.12 7.44
N THR A 316 15.23 22.35 7.60
CA THR A 316 15.94 23.49 8.22
C THR A 316 15.40 23.92 9.57
N ASN A 317 14.13 23.60 9.89
CA ASN A 317 13.51 23.92 11.17
C ASN A 317 13.50 22.66 12.08
N GLU A 318 14.40 22.66 13.07
CA GLU A 318 14.55 21.51 13.99
C GLU A 318 13.31 21.31 14.87
N GLY A 319 12.74 22.36 15.43
CA GLY A 319 11.56 22.26 16.28
C GLY A 319 10.34 21.69 15.54
N LEU A 320 10.11 22.11 14.30
CA LEU A 320 9.05 21.54 13.48
C LEU A 320 9.31 20.05 13.17
N ARG A 321 10.56 19.71 12.89
CA ARG A 321 10.94 18.31 12.62
C ARG A 321 10.72 17.42 13.83
N GLU A 322 11.09 17.88 15.02
CA GLU A 322 10.87 17.16 16.27
C GLU A 322 9.39 16.99 16.59
N GLU A 323 8.59 18.04 16.37
CA GLU A 323 7.13 17.97 16.54
C GLU A 323 6.51 16.94 15.61
N MET A 324 6.83 16.95 14.32
CA MET A 324 6.31 16.01 13.34
C MET A 324 6.78 14.57 13.62
N THR A 325 8.01 14.39 14.07
CA THR A 325 8.53 13.10 14.53
C THR A 325 7.72 12.54 15.69
N ARG A 326 7.50 13.34 16.74
CA ARG A 326 6.71 12.94 17.92
C ARG A 326 5.28 12.56 17.54
N LYS A 327 4.60 13.44 16.78
CA LYS A 327 3.23 13.17 16.29
C LYS A 327 3.17 11.90 15.44
N GLY A 328 4.16 11.68 14.55
CA GLY A 328 4.25 10.49 13.72
C GLY A 328 4.37 9.21 14.53
N LEU A 329 5.25 9.17 15.52
CA LEU A 329 5.41 8.04 16.44
C LEU A 329 4.11 7.71 17.19
N GLU A 330 3.38 8.72 17.65
CA GLU A 330 2.07 8.54 18.31
C GLU A 330 1.01 8.05 17.31
N ARG A 331 0.95 8.64 16.12
CA ARG A 331 -0.02 8.28 15.07
C ARG A 331 0.12 6.85 14.62
N SER A 332 1.35 6.37 14.40
CA SER A 332 1.59 5.01 13.94
C SER A 332 1.09 3.94 14.92
N LYS A 333 1.02 4.23 16.22
CA LYS A 333 0.53 3.32 17.28
C LYS A 333 -0.98 3.12 17.28
N ILE A 334 -1.75 4.03 16.66
CA ILE A 334 -3.22 3.94 16.59
C ILE A 334 -3.66 2.73 15.77
N PHE A 335 -2.84 2.34 14.77
CA PHE A 335 -3.11 1.20 13.90
C PHE A 335 -2.45 -0.07 14.45
N SER A 336 -3.27 -1.09 14.73
CA SER A 336 -2.82 -2.32 15.40
C SER A 336 -3.31 -3.56 14.64
N TRP A 337 -2.38 -4.41 14.24
CA TRP A 337 -2.71 -5.70 13.64
C TRP A 337 -3.54 -6.59 14.56
N LYS A 338 -3.35 -6.47 15.88
CA LYS A 338 -4.17 -7.20 16.86
C LYS A 338 -5.63 -6.75 16.83
N ASP A 339 -5.88 -5.46 16.68
CA ASP A 339 -7.24 -4.92 16.61
C ASP A 339 -7.88 -5.20 15.26
N SER A 340 -7.10 -5.15 14.17
CA SER A 340 -7.55 -5.56 12.84
C SER A 340 -7.95 -7.04 12.81
N ALA A 341 -7.17 -7.93 13.44
CA ALA A 341 -7.52 -9.34 13.56
C ALA A 341 -8.78 -9.57 14.43
N LYS A 342 -8.95 -8.82 15.53
CA LYS A 342 -10.17 -8.89 16.35
C LYS A 342 -11.42 -8.47 15.56
N LYS A 343 -11.33 -7.38 14.79
CA LYS A 343 -12.41 -6.92 13.91
C LYS A 343 -12.74 -7.98 12.86
N THR A 344 -11.72 -8.55 12.20
CA THR A 344 -11.89 -9.63 11.23
C THR A 344 -12.60 -10.85 11.85
N LEU A 345 -12.19 -11.26 13.05
CA LEU A 345 -12.83 -12.34 13.77
C LEU A 345 -14.30 -12.05 14.11
N LYS A 346 -14.63 -10.79 14.44
CA LYS A 346 -16.01 -10.36 14.65
C LYS A 346 -16.83 -10.56 13.37
N VAL A 347 -16.32 -10.10 12.23
CA VAL A 347 -16.97 -10.26 10.92
C VAL A 347 -17.22 -11.74 10.60
N TYR A 348 -16.25 -12.63 10.89
CA TYR A 348 -16.44 -14.08 10.71
C TYR A 348 -17.56 -14.68 11.57
N LYS A 349 -17.76 -14.16 12.78
CA LYS A 349 -18.79 -14.66 13.71
C LYS A 349 -20.20 -14.18 13.39
N GLU A 350 -20.35 -13.16 12.57
CA GLU A 350 -21.64 -12.60 12.15
C GLU A 350 -22.28 -13.37 10.99
N LEU A 351 -21.56 -14.31 10.35
CA LEU A 351 -22.03 -15.17 9.26
C LEU A 351 -22.11 -16.65 9.66
#